data_28163a72a14a8007f895a153ad460542
#
_entry.id   28163a72a14a8007f895a153ad460542
#
_cell.length_a   1.000
_cell.length_b   1.000
_cell.length_c   1.000
_cell.angle_alpha   90.00
_cell.angle_beta   90.00
_cell.angle_gamma   90.00
#
_symmetry.space_group_name_H-M   'P 1'
#
loop_
_entity.id
_entity.type
_entity.pdbx_description
1 polymer ?
#
loop_
_entity_poly.entity_id
_entity_poly.type
_entity_poly.pdbx_seq_one_letter_code
_entity_poly.pdbx_strand_id
1 'polypeptide(L)'
;MFIRTLLPLFIAAHLTALAPALQAEPAKPKATAKKTKGNSPAQLLAAYTPKVKAALAAQWAAALTPRMSEFSPGNVIVAFKLDADGKVTDFAVSTNTSNEPFAKFCEQFVRETKFATPPAGALTDGQLEIPFTFTIL
;
A
#
# COMPACT_ATOMS: atom_id res chain seq x y z
N MET A 1 -81.33 5.27 0.07
CA MET A 1 -81.07 4.65 0.89
C MET A 1 -79.99 3.86 0.79
N PHE A 2 -79.16 3.92 1.18
CA PHE A 2 -78.29 3.09 1.40
C PHE A 2 -77.19 2.68 1.02
N ILE A 3 -76.42 2.77 1.16
CA ILE A 3 -75.54 2.40 1.47
C ILE A 3 -74.47 1.73 1.39
N ARG A 4 -73.78 1.49 1.58
CA ARG A 4 -72.91 0.97 1.86
C ARG A 4 -71.84 0.51 1.54
N THR A 5 -71.06 0.64 1.68
CA THR A 5 -70.30 0.32 1.94
C THR A 5 -69.16 -0.17 2.00
N LEU A 6 -68.65 -0.44 2.15
CA LEU A 6 -67.81 -1.00 2.36
C LEU A 6 -66.62 -1.33 2.19
N LEU A 7 -65.95 -1.48 2.31
CA LEU A 7 -64.93 -1.73 2.39
C LEU A 7 -63.92 -2.32 2.58
N PRO A 8 -63.49 -2.52 2.53
CA PRO A 8 -62.60 -3.08 2.80
C PRO A 8 -61.42 -3.47 2.77
N LEU A 9 -61.15 -3.59 3.02
CA LEU A 9 -60.25 -3.98 3.22
C LEU A 9 -59.11 -4.21 3.06
N PHE A 10 -58.89 -4.26 2.93
CA PHE A 10 -57.94 -4.49 2.84
C PHE A 10 -56.92 -4.83 3.08
N ILE A 11 -56.87 -4.86 3.30
CA ILE A 11 -56.11 -5.22 3.65
C ILE A 11 -55.07 -5.54 3.54
N ALA A 12 -55.02 -5.54 3.44
CA ALA A 12 -54.09 -5.88 3.43
C ALA A 12 -53.02 -5.96 3.54
N ALA A 13 -53.07 -5.85 3.60
CA ALA A 13 -52.09 -5.95 3.73
C ALA A 13 -51.06 -6.15 3.88
N HIS A 14 -51.27 -6.20 3.85
CA HIS A 14 -50.38 -6.27 3.89
C HIS A 14 -49.38 -6.62 4.02
N LEU A 15 -49.54 -6.75 3.86
CA LEU A 15 -48.65 -7.00 3.91
C LEU A 15 -47.63 -7.04 4.07
N THR A 16 -47.83 -7.05 3.99
CA THR A 16 -46.96 -7.11 4.08
C THR A 16 -45.91 -7.30 4.26
N ALA A 17 -46.14 -7.29 4.22
CA ALA A 17 -45.19 -7.50 4.37
C ALA A 17 -44.23 -7.59 4.31
N LEU A 18 -44.48 -7.49 4.09
CA LEU A 18 -43.66 -7.65 3.97
C LEU A 18 -42.65 -7.65 4.12
N ALA A 19 -42.79 -7.70 4.10
CA ALA A 19 -41.94 -7.80 4.11
C ALA A 19 -40.96 -7.96 4.42
N PRO A 20 -41.15 -8.00 4.45
CA PRO A 20 -40.20 -8.16 4.72
C PRO A 20 -39.28 -8.23 4.70
N ALA A 21 -39.33 -8.13 4.64
CA ALA A 21 -38.54 -8.20 4.54
C ALA A 21 -37.65 -8.20 4.55
N LEU A 22 -37.94 -8.16 4.35
CA LEU A 22 -37.13 -8.14 4.13
C LEU A 22 -36.18 -8.23 4.41
N GLN A 23 -36.38 -8.44 4.36
CA GLN A 23 -35.64 -8.49 4.40
C GLN A 23 -34.63 -8.40 4.62
N ALA A 24 -34.85 -8.26 4.54
CA ALA A 24 -33.94 -8.05 4.58
C ALA A 24 -33.09 -8.22 4.77
N GLU A 25 -33.15 -8.53 4.62
CA GLU A 25 -32.41 -8.60 4.64
C GLU A 25 -31.49 -8.56 4.78
N PRO A 26 -31.77 -8.58 4.66
CA PRO A 26 -31.00 -8.47 4.75
C PRO A 26 -30.01 -8.51 4.87
N ALA A 27 -29.84 -8.39 4.98
CA ALA A 27 -29.12 -8.42 5.12
C ALA A 27 -28.08 -8.45 4.73
N LYS A 28 -27.87 -8.75 4.40
CA LYS A 28 -27.13 -8.96 3.67
C LYS A 28 -26.09 -8.21 3.65
N PRO A 29 -26.27 -7.61 3.60
CA PRO A 29 -25.31 -6.68 3.35
C PRO A 29 -24.21 -6.76 4.21
N LYS A 30 -24.46 -7.16 5.13
CA LYS A 30 -23.55 -7.38 5.97
C LYS A 30 -22.39 -7.92 5.48
N ALA A 31 -22.60 -8.78 4.82
CA ALA A 31 -21.52 -9.51 4.38
C ALA A 31 -20.53 -8.62 3.80
N THR A 32 -21.02 -7.63 3.28
CA THR A 32 -20.18 -6.80 2.64
C THR A 32 -19.23 -6.14 3.51
N ALA A 33 -19.58 -5.92 4.65
CA ALA A 33 -18.69 -5.26 5.56
C ALA A 33 -17.35 -5.94 5.57
N LYS A 34 -17.33 -7.20 5.32
CA LYS A 34 -16.10 -7.87 5.35
C LYS A 34 -15.22 -7.40 4.33
N LYS A 35 -15.70 -7.17 3.21
CA LYS A 35 -14.88 -6.83 2.18
C LYS A 35 -14.14 -5.63 2.51
N THR A 36 -14.76 -4.81 3.14
CA THR A 36 -14.10 -3.60 3.43
C THR A 36 -13.05 -3.73 4.46
N LYS A 37 -12.76 -4.94 4.80
CA LYS A 37 -11.63 -5.12 5.56
C LYS A 37 -10.49 -4.72 4.70
N GLY A 38 -10.50 -3.57 4.28
CA GLY A 38 -9.40 -3.00 3.57
C GLY A 38 -8.17 -3.07 4.44
N ASN A 39 -7.05 -3.30 3.86
CA ASN A 39 -5.81 -3.35 4.59
C ASN A 39 -5.52 -1.98 5.20
N SER A 40 -5.06 -1.98 6.44
CA SER A 40 -4.60 -0.75 7.06
C SER A 40 -3.35 -0.24 6.34
N PRO A 41 -3.03 1.04 6.46
CA PRO A 41 -1.80 1.58 5.86
C PRO A 41 -0.58 0.74 6.24
N ALA A 42 -0.53 0.26 7.48
CA ALA A 42 0.59 -0.57 7.94
C ALA A 42 0.64 -1.91 7.22
N GLN A 43 -0.51 -2.51 6.94
CA GLN A 43 -0.57 -3.77 6.20
C GLN A 43 -0.17 -3.58 4.74
N LEU A 44 -0.60 -2.47 4.14
CA LEU A 44 -0.23 -2.13 2.77
C LEU A 44 1.27 -1.91 2.66
N LEU A 45 1.85 -1.21 3.62
CA LEU A 45 3.28 -0.96 3.68
C LEU A 45 4.04 -2.28 3.86
N ALA A 46 3.58 -3.14 4.78
CA ALA A 46 4.21 -4.44 5.02
C ALA A 46 4.18 -5.33 3.78
N ALA A 47 3.15 -5.21 2.95
CA ALA A 47 3.05 -5.99 1.72
C ALA A 47 3.89 -5.37 0.58
N TYR A 48 4.13 -4.07 0.62
CA TYR A 48 4.87 -3.35 -0.42
C TYR A 48 6.38 -3.36 -0.18
N THR A 49 6.82 -3.25 1.07
CA THR A 49 8.24 -3.22 1.44
C THR A 49 9.06 -4.38 0.86
N PRO A 50 8.58 -5.63 0.88
CA PRO A 50 9.33 -6.72 0.26
C PRO A 50 9.51 -6.54 -1.24
N LYS A 51 8.57 -5.88 -1.92
CA LYS A 51 8.68 -5.64 -3.36
C LYS A 51 9.79 -4.65 -3.65
N VAL A 52 9.92 -3.62 -2.82
CA VAL A 52 10.99 -2.64 -2.93
C VAL A 52 12.34 -3.32 -2.70
N LYS A 53 12.43 -4.14 -1.64
CA LYS A 53 13.67 -4.87 -1.35
C LYS A 53 14.03 -5.82 -2.47
N ALA A 54 13.06 -6.50 -3.05
CA ALA A 54 13.30 -7.42 -4.14
C ALA A 54 13.78 -6.68 -5.40
N ALA A 55 13.21 -5.50 -5.67
CA ALA A 55 13.62 -4.69 -6.82
C ALA A 55 15.07 -4.22 -6.68
N LEU A 56 15.47 -3.83 -5.47
CA LEU A 56 16.85 -3.44 -5.18
C LEU A 56 17.77 -4.65 -5.28
N ALA A 57 17.41 -5.76 -4.63
CA ALA A 57 18.24 -6.95 -4.61
C ALA A 57 18.47 -7.53 -5.99
N ALA A 58 17.46 -7.47 -6.85
CA ALA A 58 17.55 -8.05 -8.19
C ALA A 58 18.64 -7.40 -9.05
N GLN A 59 18.97 -6.14 -8.78
CA GLN A 59 19.92 -5.39 -9.59
C GLN A 59 21.23 -5.12 -8.84
N TRP A 60 21.22 -5.31 -7.52
CA TRP A 60 22.33 -4.91 -6.65
C TRP A 60 23.66 -5.54 -7.05
N ALA A 61 23.69 -6.87 -7.16
CA ALA A 61 24.93 -7.56 -7.47
C ALA A 61 25.53 -7.13 -8.83
N ALA A 62 24.67 -6.95 -9.81
CA ALA A 62 25.12 -6.56 -11.14
C ALA A 62 25.64 -5.11 -11.16
N ALA A 63 25.04 -4.25 -10.37
CA ALA A 63 25.43 -2.86 -10.28
C ALA A 63 26.71 -2.69 -9.44
N LEU A 64 26.85 -3.49 -8.40
CA LEU A 64 27.96 -3.41 -7.44
C LEU A 64 29.26 -4.02 -7.99
N THR A 65 29.15 -5.19 -8.63
CA THR A 65 30.33 -5.98 -9.04
C THR A 65 31.39 -5.19 -9.80
N PRO A 66 31.07 -4.40 -10.82
CA PRO A 66 32.09 -3.70 -11.59
C PRO A 66 32.75 -2.56 -10.82
N ARG A 67 32.25 -2.19 -9.67
CA ARG A 67 32.72 -1.02 -8.90
C ARG A 67 33.18 -1.37 -7.51
N MET A 68 33.19 -2.65 -7.15
CA MET A 68 33.54 -3.07 -5.81
C MET A 68 34.89 -2.53 -5.30
N SER A 69 35.84 -2.42 -6.21
CA SER A 69 37.17 -1.92 -5.83
C SER A 69 37.20 -0.44 -5.46
N GLU A 70 36.13 0.29 -5.73
CA GLU A 70 36.06 1.72 -5.40
C GLU A 70 35.54 1.93 -3.98
N PHE A 71 35.01 0.90 -3.36
CA PHE A 71 34.27 1.00 -2.12
C PHE A 71 35.00 0.33 -0.95
N SER A 72 34.83 0.92 0.23
CA SER A 72 35.33 0.33 1.46
C SER A 72 34.25 -0.52 2.13
N PRO A 73 34.63 -1.62 2.82
CA PRO A 73 33.65 -2.38 3.58
C PRO A 73 32.93 -1.49 4.58
N GLY A 74 31.66 -1.76 4.78
CA GLY A 74 30.85 -1.00 5.73
C GLY A 74 29.37 -0.94 5.30
N ASN A 75 28.63 -0.11 6.01
CA ASN A 75 27.20 0.02 5.81
C ASN A 75 26.81 1.45 5.48
N VAL A 76 25.82 1.61 4.64
CA VAL A 76 25.14 2.89 4.40
C VAL A 76 23.67 2.69 4.71
N ILE A 77 23.18 3.39 5.72
CA ILE A 77 21.76 3.37 6.08
C ILE A 77 21.13 4.60 5.47
N VAL A 78 20.09 4.36 4.68
CA VAL A 78 19.41 5.42 3.95
C VAL A 78 17.92 5.40 4.24
N ALA A 79 17.28 6.52 4.00
CA ALA A 79 15.84 6.63 3.94
C ALA A 79 15.52 7.35 2.64
N PHE A 80 14.63 6.79 1.85
CA PHE A 80 14.21 7.44 0.63
C PHE A 80 12.68 7.44 0.51
N LYS A 81 12.17 8.43 -0.21
CA LYS A 81 10.73 8.59 -0.37
C LYS A 81 10.32 8.28 -1.80
N LEU A 82 9.19 7.60 -1.91
CA LEU A 82 8.57 7.30 -3.19
C LEU A 82 7.26 8.06 -3.30
N ASP A 83 6.98 8.59 -4.48
CA ASP A 83 5.70 9.21 -4.77
C ASP A 83 4.68 8.16 -5.22
N ALA A 84 3.49 8.62 -5.59
CA ALA A 84 2.40 7.77 -6.01
C ALA A 84 2.71 6.96 -7.29
N ASP A 85 3.70 7.34 -8.04
CA ASP A 85 4.12 6.65 -9.26
C ASP A 85 5.29 5.69 -9.01
N GLY A 86 5.82 5.66 -7.80
CA GLY A 86 6.97 4.83 -7.45
C GLY A 86 8.31 5.48 -7.80
N LYS A 87 8.33 6.80 -7.98
CA LYS A 87 9.58 7.53 -8.24
C LYS A 87 10.19 8.02 -6.94
N VAL A 88 11.51 8.02 -6.88
CA VAL A 88 12.24 8.55 -5.74
C VAL A 88 12.21 10.07 -5.76
N THR A 89 11.60 10.65 -4.76
CA THR A 89 11.46 12.11 -4.63
C THR A 89 12.46 12.70 -3.64
N ASP A 90 12.93 11.90 -2.70
CA ASP A 90 13.86 12.34 -1.68
C ASP A 90 14.77 11.19 -1.28
N PHE A 91 15.97 11.52 -0.81
CA PHE A 91 16.95 10.53 -0.39
C PHE A 91 17.86 11.13 0.67
N ALA A 92 17.98 10.44 1.78
CA ALA A 92 18.83 10.89 2.89
C ALA A 92 19.67 9.72 3.40
N VAL A 93 20.93 10.01 3.70
CA VAL A 93 21.85 9.06 4.33
C VAL A 93 21.86 9.38 5.82
N SER A 94 21.44 8.42 6.63
CA SER A 94 21.45 8.57 8.08
C SER A 94 22.73 8.07 8.72
N THR A 95 23.38 7.10 8.09
CA THR A 95 24.65 6.55 8.60
C THR A 95 25.49 6.07 7.42
N ASN A 96 26.79 6.36 7.48
CA ASN A 96 27.74 5.85 6.51
C ASN A 96 29.00 5.42 7.26
N THR A 97 29.25 4.10 7.29
CA THR A 97 30.48 3.53 7.86
C THR A 97 31.43 3.00 6.77
N SER A 98 31.03 3.18 5.51
CA SER A 98 31.87 2.89 4.34
C SER A 98 32.54 4.22 3.90
N ASN A 99 32.77 4.38 2.62
CA ASN A 99 33.33 5.60 2.08
C ASN A 99 32.27 6.42 1.32
N GLU A 100 32.61 7.68 1.04
CA GLU A 100 31.74 8.61 0.32
C GLU A 100 31.33 8.08 -1.08
N PRO A 101 32.24 7.50 -1.87
CA PRO A 101 31.85 6.94 -3.16
C PRO A 101 30.75 5.90 -3.04
N PHE A 102 30.76 5.11 -1.97
CA PHE A 102 29.71 4.11 -1.78
C PHE A 102 28.34 4.75 -1.45
N ALA A 103 28.34 5.78 -0.63
CA ALA A 103 27.09 6.47 -0.32
C ALA A 103 26.49 7.12 -1.58
N LYS A 104 27.32 7.71 -2.42
CA LYS A 104 26.86 8.30 -3.68
C LYS A 104 26.37 7.24 -4.66
N PHE A 105 27.03 6.11 -4.68
CA PHE A 105 26.60 4.99 -5.51
C PHE A 105 25.23 4.47 -5.05
N CYS A 106 25.03 4.35 -3.72
CA CYS A 106 23.73 3.91 -3.20
C CYS A 106 22.62 4.89 -3.60
N GLU A 107 22.88 6.19 -3.53
CA GLU A 107 21.89 7.19 -3.95
C GLU A 107 21.55 7.05 -5.43
N GLN A 108 22.55 6.99 -6.28
CA GLN A 108 22.35 6.85 -7.72
C GLN A 108 21.59 5.57 -8.01
N PHE A 109 22.00 4.46 -7.41
CA PHE A 109 21.37 3.17 -7.61
C PHE A 109 19.88 3.18 -7.23
N VAL A 110 19.55 3.79 -6.08
CA VAL A 110 18.16 3.90 -5.65
C VAL A 110 17.35 4.76 -6.62
N ARG A 111 17.91 5.88 -7.06
CA ARG A 111 17.22 6.78 -8.00
C ARG A 111 17.01 6.16 -9.38
N GLU A 112 17.87 5.28 -9.78
CA GLU A 112 17.78 4.61 -11.09
C GLU A 112 16.93 3.35 -11.06
N THR A 113 16.69 2.79 -9.87
CA THR A 113 15.87 1.60 -9.71
C THR A 113 14.40 1.95 -9.93
N LYS A 114 13.72 1.13 -10.72
CA LYS A 114 12.29 1.32 -10.97
C LYS A 114 11.51 0.52 -9.96
N PHE A 115 10.73 1.22 -9.18
CA PHE A 115 9.86 0.60 -8.19
C PHE A 115 8.44 0.46 -8.71
N ALA A 116 7.74 -0.56 -8.22
CA ALA A 116 6.33 -0.70 -8.52
C ALA A 116 5.56 0.44 -7.84
N THR A 117 4.43 0.82 -8.40
CA THR A 117 3.56 1.84 -7.83
C THR A 117 3.13 1.45 -6.41
N PRO A 118 3.35 2.32 -5.43
CA PRO A 118 2.91 2.04 -4.06
C PRO A 118 1.39 2.02 -3.99
N PRO A 119 0.81 1.23 -3.07
CA PRO A 119 -0.64 1.26 -2.87
C PRO A 119 -1.04 2.60 -2.26
N ALA A 120 -2.03 3.23 -2.85
CA ALA A 120 -2.47 4.58 -2.45
C ALA A 120 -2.73 4.72 -0.96
N GLY A 121 -3.31 3.69 -0.35
CA GLY A 121 -3.61 3.74 1.08
C GLY A 121 -2.40 3.67 2.00
N ALA A 122 -1.20 3.44 1.46
CA ALA A 122 0.03 3.41 2.26
C ALA A 122 0.79 4.74 2.21
N LEU A 123 0.34 5.68 1.39
CA LEU A 123 1.00 6.96 1.25
C LEU A 123 0.62 7.91 2.39
N THR A 124 1.57 8.66 2.87
CA THR A 124 1.34 9.76 3.82
C THR A 124 1.74 11.04 3.10
N ASP A 125 0.81 11.96 2.98
CA ASP A 125 1.00 13.21 2.22
C ASP A 125 1.49 12.97 0.79
N GLY A 126 1.01 11.88 0.18
CA GLY A 126 1.35 11.54 -1.20
C GLY A 126 2.70 10.87 -1.35
N GLN A 127 3.38 10.55 -0.28
CA GLN A 127 4.71 9.93 -0.30
C GLN A 127 4.79 8.74 0.65
N LEU A 128 5.75 7.86 0.40
CA LEU A 128 6.05 6.72 1.23
C LEU A 128 7.54 6.69 1.53
N GLU A 129 7.89 6.75 2.82
CA GLU A 129 9.28 6.69 3.23
C GLU A 129 9.70 5.25 3.49
N ILE A 130 10.85 4.88 2.95
CA ILE A 130 11.38 3.52 3.06
C ILE A 130 12.82 3.57 3.58
N PRO A 131 13.07 2.99 4.76
CA PRO A 131 14.43 2.87 5.25
C PRO A 131 15.08 1.61 4.65
N PHE A 132 16.35 1.72 4.31
CA PHE A 132 17.09 0.60 3.73
C PHE A 132 18.56 0.64 4.16
N THR A 133 19.19 -0.51 4.24
CA THR A 133 20.61 -0.64 4.59
C THR A 133 21.36 -1.35 3.47
N PHE A 134 22.36 -0.71 2.93
CA PHE A 134 23.30 -1.30 1.99
C PHE A 134 24.56 -1.73 2.74
N THR A 135 25.06 -2.89 2.44
CA THR A 135 26.24 -3.46 3.11
C THR A 135 27.25 -3.94 2.08
N ILE A 136 28.52 -3.64 2.34
CA ILE A 136 29.66 -4.22 1.63
C ILE A 136 30.52 -4.92 2.70
N LEU A 137 30.91 -6.17 2.39
CA LEU A 137 31.74 -7.01 3.27
C LEU A 137 33.18 -7.00 2.81
#